data_1b6b188e0800a8292249d07e419dd228
#
_entry.id   1b6b188e0800a8292249d07e419dd228
#
_cell.length_a   1.000
_cell.length_b   1.000
_cell.length_c   1.000
_cell.angle_alpha   90.00
_cell.angle_beta   90.00
_cell.angle_gamma   90.00
#
_symmetry.space_group_name_H-M   'P 1'
#
loop_
_entity.id
_entity.type
_entity.pdbx_description
1 polymer ?
#
loop_
_entity_poly.entity_id
_entity_poly.type
_entity_poly.pdbx_seq_one_letter_code
_entity_poly.pdbx_strand_id
1 'polypeptide(L)'
;KDNLNLKNKNDFNNEILEKNGINKIVIERRIFRDGDNLERIIDERGQYAKTAVKVLKTYPKKNATLVECELFTGRTHQIRVHLKSIGHTIVGDELYGNGLNKELGVNRQFLHAYKVKFTHPATKKEVELEIPMFTDMKEFLEK
;
A
#
# COMPACT_ATOMS: atom_id res chain seq x y z
N LYS A 1 -13.34 13.65 6.88
CA LYS A 1 -13.19 12.82 5.72
C LYS A 1 -12.09 13.32 4.83
N ASP A 2 -11.14 12.52 4.71
CA ASP A 2 -9.89 12.89 4.10
C ASP A 2 -9.94 12.85 2.61
N ASN A 3 -10.28 13.97 2.04
CA ASN A 3 -10.03 14.18 0.63
C ASN A 3 -8.55 14.51 0.46
N LEU A 4 -7.73 13.46 0.45
CA LEU A 4 -6.37 13.58 -0.01
C LEU A 4 -6.40 13.76 -1.51
N ASN A 5 -6.53 14.98 -1.96
CA ASN A 5 -6.49 15.34 -3.37
C ASN A 5 -5.02 15.47 -3.80
N LEU A 6 -4.32 14.36 -3.76
CA LEU A 6 -2.92 14.31 -4.15
C LEU A 6 -2.80 14.31 -5.66
N LYS A 7 -2.26 15.38 -6.21
CA LYS A 7 -2.15 15.58 -7.65
C LYS A 7 -0.90 14.96 -8.26
N ASN A 8 0.14 14.74 -7.45
CA ASN A 8 1.39 14.14 -7.89
C ASN A 8 2.13 13.48 -6.72
N LYS A 9 3.23 12.82 -7.00
CA LYS A 9 3.99 12.05 -6.00
C LYS A 9 4.72 12.90 -4.96
N ASN A 10 5.06 14.11 -5.32
CA ASN A 10 5.67 15.05 -4.36
C ASN A 10 4.64 15.47 -3.33
N ASP A 11 3.39 15.66 -3.76
CA ASP A 11 2.30 16.01 -2.87
C ASP A 11 2.04 14.93 -1.82
N PHE A 12 2.17 13.65 -2.21
CA PHE A 12 2.02 12.52 -1.28
C PHE A 12 3.00 12.63 -0.11
N ASN A 13 4.28 12.81 -0.41
CA ASN A 13 5.32 12.91 0.61
C ASN A 13 5.15 14.17 1.47
N ASN A 14 4.89 15.28 0.84
CA ASN A 14 4.72 16.56 1.54
C ASN A 14 3.52 16.53 2.47
N GLU A 15 2.41 15.97 2.01
CA GLU A 15 1.21 15.88 2.81
C GLU A 15 1.38 14.95 4.02
N ILE A 16 2.09 13.84 3.85
CA ILE A 16 2.41 12.95 4.97
C ILE A 16 3.26 13.67 6.01
N LEU A 17 4.30 14.37 5.57
CA LEU A 17 5.18 15.12 6.46
C LEU A 17 4.44 16.23 7.19
N GLU A 18 3.64 17.01 6.47
CA GLU A 18 2.90 18.13 7.05
C GLU A 18 1.86 17.70 8.07
N LYS A 19 1.07 16.66 7.75
CA LYS A 19 -0.03 16.23 8.62
C LYS A 19 0.41 15.48 9.86
N ASN A 20 1.43 14.67 9.75
CA ASN A 20 1.78 13.73 10.83
C ASN A 20 3.12 14.00 11.48
N GLY A 21 4.00 14.76 10.84
CA GLY A 21 5.35 14.99 11.35
C GLY A 21 6.20 13.72 11.48
N ILE A 22 5.68 12.56 11.06
CA ILE A 22 6.29 11.24 11.22
C ILE A 22 6.26 10.41 9.93
N ASN A 23 6.07 11.05 8.78
CA ASN A 23 6.06 10.35 7.50
C ASN A 23 4.99 9.26 7.38
N LYS A 24 3.86 9.45 8.02
CA LYS A 24 2.81 8.43 8.12
C LYS A 24 1.44 9.00 7.80
N ILE A 25 0.61 8.23 7.07
CA ILE A 25 -0.77 8.56 6.79
C ILE A 25 -1.67 7.37 7.10
N VAL A 26 -2.88 7.64 7.56
CA VAL A 26 -3.87 6.59 7.84
C VAL A 26 -5.01 6.71 6.83
N ILE A 27 -5.32 5.60 6.17
CA ILE A 27 -6.41 5.51 5.20
C ILE A 27 -7.53 4.70 5.84
N GLU A 28 -8.67 5.34 6.08
CA GLU A 28 -9.89 4.69 6.57
C GLU A 28 -10.97 4.88 5.51
N ARG A 29 -11.14 3.89 4.65
CA ARG A 29 -12.09 3.93 3.54
C ARG A 29 -12.70 2.56 3.32
N ARG A 30 -14.02 2.51 3.22
CA ARG A 30 -14.76 1.27 3.02
C ARG A 30 -14.48 0.68 1.65
N ILE A 31 -14.30 -0.64 1.62
CA ILE A 31 -13.99 -1.39 0.40
C ILE A 31 -15.18 -2.25 0.02
N PHE A 32 -15.62 -2.10 -1.21
CA PHE A 32 -16.82 -2.72 -1.75
C PHE A 32 -16.51 -3.60 -2.96
N ARG A 33 -17.19 -4.73 -3.04
CA ARG A 33 -17.22 -5.57 -4.24
C ARG A 33 -18.50 -5.32 -4.99
N ASP A 34 -18.39 -4.79 -6.19
CA ASP A 34 -19.55 -4.53 -7.06
C ASP A 34 -19.83 -5.75 -7.92
N GLY A 35 -20.82 -6.56 -7.50
CA GLY A 35 -21.20 -7.77 -8.20
C GLY A 35 -20.06 -8.79 -8.29
N ASP A 36 -19.79 -9.29 -9.48
CA ASP A 36 -18.76 -10.29 -9.75
C ASP A 36 -17.40 -9.70 -10.15
N ASN A 37 -17.27 -8.38 -10.10
CA ASN A 37 -16.03 -7.71 -10.45
C ASN A 37 -14.89 -8.17 -9.55
N LEU A 38 -13.74 -8.46 -10.13
CA LEU A 38 -12.53 -8.79 -9.41
C LEU A 38 -12.01 -7.55 -8.69
N GLU A 39 -12.03 -6.41 -9.35
CA GLU A 39 -11.59 -5.14 -8.80
C GLU A 39 -12.51 -4.65 -7.68
N ARG A 40 -11.92 -4.26 -6.56
CA ARG A 40 -12.63 -3.62 -5.44
C ARG A 40 -12.64 -2.11 -5.64
N ILE A 41 -13.64 -1.45 -5.08
CA ILE A 41 -13.79 0.00 -5.14
C ILE A 41 -13.98 0.59 -3.75
N ILE A 42 -13.70 1.87 -3.63
CA ILE A 42 -14.03 2.63 -2.41
C ILE A 42 -15.49 3.08 -2.52
N ASP A 43 -16.29 2.61 -1.57
CA ASP A 43 -17.74 2.89 -1.58
C ASP A 43 -18.29 2.72 -0.16
N GLU A 44 -19.22 3.57 0.24
CA GLU A 44 -19.82 3.51 1.58
C GLU A 44 -20.60 2.23 1.85
N ARG A 45 -21.01 1.52 0.81
CA ARG A 45 -21.66 0.21 0.94
C ARG A 45 -20.69 -0.90 1.33
N GLY A 46 -19.40 -0.63 1.31
CA GLY A 46 -18.35 -1.61 1.57
C GLY A 46 -18.09 -1.88 3.03
N GLN A 47 -17.12 -2.76 3.26
CA GLN A 47 -16.67 -3.12 4.58
C GLN A 47 -15.65 -2.10 5.10
N TYR A 48 -15.72 -1.80 6.38
CA TYR A 48 -14.74 -0.95 7.04
C TYR A 48 -13.32 -1.49 6.81
N ALA A 49 -12.40 -0.62 6.45
CA ALA A 49 -11.01 -0.97 6.23
C ALA A 49 -10.08 0.16 6.65
N LYS A 50 -8.99 -0.20 7.30
CA LYS A 50 -8.00 0.77 7.81
C LYS A 50 -6.59 0.29 7.52
N THR A 51 -5.82 1.15 6.89
CA THR A 51 -4.40 0.93 6.55
C THR A 51 -3.59 2.14 7.00
N ALA A 52 -2.47 1.92 7.69
CA ALA A 52 -1.49 2.98 7.96
C ALA A 52 -0.32 2.82 6.99
N VAL A 53 0.07 3.91 6.35
CA VAL A 53 1.14 3.93 5.35
C VAL A 53 2.27 4.81 5.86
N LYS A 54 3.46 4.23 5.97
CA LYS A 54 4.67 4.95 6.38
C LYS A 54 5.65 5.00 5.23
N VAL A 55 6.14 6.19 4.89
CA VAL A 55 7.16 6.35 3.86
C VAL A 55 8.52 5.97 4.44
N LEU A 56 9.19 5.01 3.80
CA LEU A 56 10.53 4.59 4.18
C LEU A 56 11.59 5.29 3.37
N LYS A 57 11.41 5.36 2.04
CA LYS A 57 12.38 5.97 1.14
C LYS A 57 11.75 6.35 -0.18
N THR A 58 12.17 7.49 -0.76
CA THR A 58 11.76 7.90 -2.09
C THR A 58 12.85 7.61 -3.11
N TYR A 59 12.43 7.25 -4.32
CA TYR A 59 13.31 6.95 -5.46
C TYR A 59 12.90 7.83 -6.64
N PRO A 60 13.33 9.10 -6.66
CA PRO A 60 12.86 10.06 -7.68
C PRO A 60 13.14 9.62 -9.12
N LYS A 61 14.30 9.02 -9.37
CA LYS A 61 14.69 8.55 -10.71
C LYS A 61 13.77 7.45 -11.24
N LYS A 62 13.13 6.70 -10.37
CA LYS A 62 12.17 5.64 -10.72
C LYS A 62 10.73 6.09 -10.58
N ASN A 63 10.54 7.31 -10.14
CA ASN A 63 9.22 7.84 -9.86
C ASN A 63 8.42 6.92 -8.92
N ALA A 64 9.08 6.41 -7.90
CA ALA A 64 8.53 5.44 -6.96
C ALA A 64 8.92 5.76 -5.52
N THR A 65 8.14 5.25 -4.59
CA THR A 65 8.37 5.41 -3.15
C THR A 65 8.21 4.06 -2.47
N LEU A 66 9.16 3.72 -1.61
CA LEU A 66 9.06 2.54 -0.76
C LEU A 66 8.27 2.90 0.49
N VAL A 67 7.19 2.17 0.73
CA VAL A 67 6.34 2.39 1.91
C VAL A 67 6.17 1.10 2.69
N GLU A 68 5.92 1.25 3.99
CA GLU A 68 5.50 0.17 4.87
C GLU A 68 4.02 0.37 5.20
N CYS A 69 3.22 -0.67 5.01
CA CYS A 69 1.80 -0.63 5.31
C CYS A 69 1.50 -1.50 6.52
N GLU A 70 0.82 -0.92 7.50
CA GLU A 70 0.29 -1.64 8.64
C GLU A 70 -1.21 -1.86 8.46
N LEU A 71 -1.64 -3.12 8.52
CA LEU A 71 -3.03 -3.50 8.31
C LEU A 71 -3.75 -3.64 9.64
N PHE A 72 -4.82 -2.85 9.84
CA PHE A 72 -5.72 -2.99 10.98
C PHE A 72 -6.93 -3.86 10.65
N THR A 73 -7.17 -4.07 9.36
CA THR A 73 -8.16 -4.98 8.79
C THR A 73 -7.51 -5.74 7.64
N GLY A 74 -8.15 -6.78 7.14
CA GLY A 74 -7.59 -7.60 6.05
C GLY A 74 -8.60 -7.83 4.92
N ARG A 75 -9.13 -6.77 4.32
CA ARG A 75 -10.08 -6.89 3.21
C ARG A 75 -9.35 -7.26 1.92
N THR A 76 -10.08 -7.88 1.01
CA THR A 76 -9.54 -8.27 -0.30
C THR A 76 -8.96 -7.06 -1.02
N HIS A 77 -7.74 -7.17 -1.50
CA HIS A 77 -7.01 -6.12 -2.20
C HIS A 77 -6.87 -4.81 -1.41
N GLN A 78 -6.93 -4.86 -0.09
CA GLN A 78 -7.01 -3.66 0.75
C GLN A 78 -5.90 -2.66 0.48
N ILE A 79 -4.63 -3.07 0.52
CA ILE A 79 -3.52 -2.15 0.29
C ILE A 79 -3.57 -1.60 -1.12
N ARG A 80 -3.86 -2.45 -2.10
CA ARG A 80 -3.93 -2.09 -3.51
C ARG A 80 -4.98 -1.01 -3.79
N VAL A 81 -6.20 -1.22 -3.31
CA VAL A 81 -7.29 -0.26 -3.52
C VAL A 81 -7.15 0.99 -2.66
N HIS A 82 -6.64 0.86 -1.44
CA HIS A 82 -6.37 2.03 -0.58
C HIS A 82 -5.33 2.94 -1.20
N LEU A 83 -4.20 2.41 -1.66
CA LEU A 83 -3.17 3.23 -2.30
C LEU A 83 -3.65 3.85 -3.60
N LYS A 84 -4.42 3.13 -4.41
CA LYS A 84 -5.06 3.72 -5.59
C LYS A 84 -5.97 4.89 -5.20
N SER A 85 -6.72 4.75 -4.11
CA SER A 85 -7.68 5.77 -3.68
C SER A 85 -7.03 7.09 -3.28
N ILE A 86 -5.75 7.08 -2.97
CA ILE A 86 -4.97 8.30 -2.70
C ILE A 86 -4.06 8.70 -3.88
N GLY A 87 -4.27 8.10 -5.04
CA GLY A 87 -3.57 8.46 -6.27
C GLY A 87 -2.21 7.80 -6.47
N HIS A 88 -1.88 6.73 -5.72
CA HIS A 88 -0.58 6.09 -5.76
C HIS A 88 -0.73 4.57 -5.85
N THR A 89 -0.77 4.05 -7.08
CA THR A 89 -0.88 2.62 -7.30
C THR A 89 0.45 1.90 -7.02
N ILE A 90 0.34 0.62 -6.65
CA ILE A 90 1.52 -0.22 -6.43
C ILE A 90 2.24 -0.46 -7.75
N VAL A 91 3.56 -0.38 -7.74
CA VAL A 91 4.40 -0.73 -8.90
C VAL A 91 4.10 -2.17 -9.30
N GLY A 92 3.83 -2.40 -10.58
CA GLY A 92 3.53 -3.73 -11.11
C GLY A 92 2.08 -4.19 -10.97
N ASP A 93 1.21 -3.39 -10.39
CA ASP A 93 -0.19 -3.75 -10.22
C ASP A 93 -0.97 -3.60 -11.53
N GLU A 94 -1.27 -4.72 -12.18
CA GLU A 94 -1.99 -4.72 -13.46
C GLU A 94 -3.46 -4.37 -13.30
N LEU A 95 -4.07 -4.73 -12.18
CA LEU A 95 -5.50 -4.50 -11.97
C LEU A 95 -5.83 -3.04 -11.64
N TYR A 96 -5.02 -2.42 -10.78
CA TYR A 96 -5.26 -1.05 -10.29
C TYR A 96 -4.32 -0.01 -10.88
N GLY A 97 -3.29 -0.44 -11.61
CA GLY A 97 -2.19 0.42 -12.03
C GLY A 97 -2.34 1.13 -13.37
N ASN A 98 -3.43 0.93 -14.10
CA ASN A 98 -3.73 1.63 -15.36
C ASN A 98 -2.61 1.61 -16.42
N GLY A 99 -1.87 0.51 -16.53
CA GLY A 99 -0.84 0.34 -17.56
C GLY A 99 0.49 1.04 -17.30
N LEU A 100 0.61 1.82 -16.24
CA LEU A 100 1.86 2.50 -15.85
C LEU A 100 3.02 1.52 -15.68
N ASN A 101 2.71 0.27 -15.38
CA ASN A 101 3.70 -0.74 -15.05
C ASN A 101 4.43 -1.32 -16.26
N LYS A 102 3.84 -1.21 -17.45
CA LYS A 102 4.47 -1.68 -18.69
C LYS A 102 5.75 -0.92 -18.99
N GLU A 103 5.76 0.37 -18.70
CA GLU A 103 6.93 1.23 -18.91
C GLU A 103 8.05 0.92 -17.93
N LEU A 104 7.73 0.34 -16.78
CA LEU A 104 8.71 0.01 -15.75
C LEU A 104 9.33 -1.38 -15.92
N GLY A 105 8.83 -2.19 -16.86
CA GLY A 105 9.30 -3.56 -17.08
C GLY A 105 9.02 -4.51 -15.94
N VAL A 106 8.01 -4.24 -15.15
CA VAL A 106 7.63 -5.05 -13.98
C VAL A 106 6.39 -5.86 -14.30
N ASN A 107 6.41 -7.15 -13.99
CA ASN A 107 5.38 -8.11 -14.37
C ASN A 107 4.48 -8.61 -13.21
N ARG A 108 4.65 -8.07 -12.01
CA ARG A 108 3.80 -8.36 -10.86
C ARG A 108 3.73 -7.18 -9.92
N GLN A 109 2.71 -7.11 -9.07
CA GLN A 109 2.64 -6.09 -8.04
C GLN A 109 3.78 -6.23 -7.03
N PHE A 110 4.47 -5.15 -6.74
CA PHE A 110 5.53 -5.10 -5.76
C PHE A 110 4.94 -4.89 -4.36
N LEU A 111 4.32 -5.94 -3.86
CA LEU A 111 3.72 -6.00 -2.54
C LEU A 111 4.21 -7.25 -1.83
N HIS A 112 4.80 -7.06 -0.65
CA HIS A 112 5.43 -8.11 0.11
C HIS A 112 5.04 -8.04 1.58
N ALA A 113 4.41 -9.09 2.09
CA ALA A 113 4.12 -9.23 3.51
C ALA A 113 5.42 -9.64 4.22
N TYR A 114 6.18 -8.67 4.71
CA TYR A 114 7.51 -8.91 5.23
C TYR A 114 7.58 -9.07 6.74
N LYS A 115 6.53 -8.66 7.46
CA LYS A 115 6.50 -8.72 8.92
C LYS A 115 5.13 -9.12 9.40
N VAL A 116 5.07 -10.07 10.32
CA VAL A 116 3.85 -10.48 10.99
C VAL A 116 4.08 -10.63 12.48
N LYS A 117 3.11 -10.21 13.26
CA LYS A 117 3.15 -10.26 14.73
C LYS A 117 1.85 -10.87 15.23
N PHE A 118 1.94 -11.88 16.08
CA PHE A 118 0.76 -12.57 16.59
C PHE A 118 1.05 -13.21 17.95
N THR A 119 -0.01 -13.55 18.68
CA THR A 119 0.09 -14.30 19.94
C THR A 119 0.05 -15.78 19.65
N HIS A 120 1.09 -16.51 20.06
CA HIS A 120 1.15 -17.95 19.88
C HIS A 120 0.04 -18.62 20.66
N PRO A 121 -0.80 -19.48 20.03
CA PRO A 121 -1.98 -20.06 20.70
C PRO A 121 -1.64 -21.01 21.85
N ALA A 122 -0.51 -21.70 21.82
CA ALA A 122 -0.09 -22.63 22.86
C ALA A 122 0.66 -21.94 24.00
N THR A 123 1.69 -21.15 23.68
CA THR A 123 2.58 -20.51 24.67
C THR A 123 2.05 -19.20 25.19
N LYS A 124 1.05 -18.60 24.52
CA LYS A 124 0.50 -17.27 24.81
C LYS A 124 1.53 -16.13 24.73
N LYS A 125 2.68 -16.40 24.15
CA LYS A 125 3.73 -15.40 23.92
C LYS A 125 3.53 -14.71 22.58
N GLU A 126 3.95 -13.46 22.51
CA GLU A 126 3.95 -12.70 21.28
C GLU A 126 5.07 -13.20 20.36
N VAL A 127 4.71 -13.48 19.11
CA VAL A 127 5.66 -13.93 18.07
C VAL A 127 5.72 -12.88 16.99
N GLU A 128 6.95 -12.48 16.62
CA GLU A 128 7.20 -11.58 15.51
C GLU A 128 8.10 -12.28 14.49
N LEU A 129 7.65 -12.30 13.24
CA LEU A 129 8.38 -12.89 12.13
C LEU A 129 8.65 -11.83 11.08
N GLU A 130 9.87 -11.81 10.56
CA GLU A 130 10.28 -10.85 9.54
C GLU A 130 11.04 -11.56 8.42
N ILE A 131 10.75 -11.21 7.17
CA ILE A 131 11.38 -11.76 5.98
C ILE A 131 12.00 -10.61 5.20
N PRO A 132 13.23 -10.78 4.66
CA PRO A 132 13.85 -9.72 3.86
C PRO A 132 13.09 -9.45 2.58
N MET A 133 13.31 -8.29 1.99
CA MET A 133 12.72 -7.89 0.72
C MET A 133 13.03 -8.92 -0.38
N PHE A 134 12.04 -9.21 -1.21
CA PHE A 134 12.23 -10.09 -2.36
C PHE A 134 13.28 -9.53 -3.32
N THR A 135 14.04 -10.43 -3.93
CA THR A 135 15.16 -10.10 -4.81
C THR A 135 14.76 -9.18 -5.96
N ASP A 136 13.64 -9.44 -6.61
CA ASP A 136 13.19 -8.62 -7.75
C ASP A 136 12.84 -7.18 -7.34
N MET A 137 12.24 -6.99 -6.16
CA MET A 137 11.97 -5.66 -5.64
C MET A 137 13.27 -4.93 -5.31
N LYS A 138 14.22 -5.61 -4.68
CA LYS A 138 15.52 -5.06 -4.34
C LYS A 138 16.29 -4.64 -5.59
N GLU A 139 16.32 -5.49 -6.60
CA GLU A 139 16.99 -5.21 -7.87
C GLU A 139 16.36 -3.99 -8.59
N PHE A 140 15.03 -3.90 -8.57
CA PHE A 140 14.33 -2.75 -9.14
C PHE A 140 14.77 -1.45 -8.47
N LEU A 141 14.90 -1.44 -7.16
CA LEU A 141 15.27 -0.25 -6.39
C LEU A 141 16.74 0.13 -6.57
N GLU A 142 17.61 -0.82 -6.81
CA GLU A 142 19.05 -0.61 -6.93
C GLU A 142 19.53 -0.23 -8.35
N LYS A 143 18.68 -0.36 -9.34
CA LYS A 143 19.05 -0.06 -10.74
C LYS A 143 19.30 1.42 -11.01
#